data_fc175bfcea85516aaa6f60000b14e854
#
_entry.id   fc175bfcea85516aaa6f60000b14e854
#
_cell.length_a   1.000
_cell.length_b   1.000
_cell.length_c   1.000
_cell.angle_alpha   90.00
_cell.angle_beta   90.00
_cell.angle_gamma   90.00
#
_symmetry.space_group_name_H-M   'P 1'
#
loop_
_entity.id
_entity.type
_entity.pdbx_description
1 polymer ?
#
loop_
_entity_poly.entity_id
_entity_poly.type
_entity_poly.pdbx_seq_one_letter_code
_entity_poly.pdbx_strand_id
1 'polypeptide(L)'
;MIRVLLADDEGMIRSALAALLRLEADIDVVAECADGEEAVAAAARLEPDVCLLDLEMPGLDGVQVAERLNRTIATRCIVVTRHARPGVLRRALASGVSGFVPKSRGADELAAIIRRVAAGARYVDPEIAADALSDERSPLTDRELDVLRAGRRGETTGQIARALALAPGTVRNHISVILGKLSVSTRQQAVLVAEERGWI
;
A
#
# COMPACT_ATOMS: atom_id res chain seq x y z
N MET A 1 -5.85 14.39 23.68
CA MET A 1 -5.14 14.93 22.52
C MET A 1 -4.65 13.74 21.71
N ILE A 2 -4.96 13.66 20.42
CA ILE A 2 -4.60 12.56 19.54
C ILE A 2 -3.16 12.78 19.08
N ARG A 3 -2.26 11.86 19.39
CA ARG A 3 -0.85 11.94 19.04
C ARG A 3 -0.64 11.34 17.65
N VAL A 4 -0.17 12.16 16.71
CA VAL A 4 -0.03 11.80 15.31
C VAL A 4 1.44 11.82 14.90
N LEU A 5 1.91 10.74 14.29
CA LEU A 5 3.16 10.70 13.54
C LEU A 5 2.83 10.88 12.06
N LEU A 6 3.59 11.72 11.36
CA LEU A 6 3.46 11.97 9.94
C LEU A 6 4.72 11.51 9.21
N ALA A 7 4.58 10.65 8.20
CA ALA A 7 5.68 10.20 7.34
C ALA A 7 5.34 10.44 5.87
N ASP A 8 6.21 11.20 5.19
CA ASP A 8 6.07 11.56 3.78
C ASP A 8 7.45 11.97 3.26
N ASP A 9 7.92 11.48 2.13
CA ASP A 9 9.23 11.81 1.59
C ASP A 9 9.27 13.23 0.97
N GLU A 10 8.10 13.81 0.68
CA GLU A 10 7.97 15.15 0.14
C GLU A 10 7.99 16.21 1.25
N GLY A 11 9.17 16.76 1.56
CA GLY A 11 9.38 17.67 2.68
C GLY A 11 8.41 18.85 2.74
N MET A 12 8.05 19.45 1.59
CA MET A 12 7.10 20.57 1.54
C MET A 12 5.69 20.12 1.95
N ILE A 13 5.22 19.01 1.42
CA ILE A 13 3.89 18.46 1.73
C ILE A 13 3.83 18.06 3.20
N ARG A 14 4.84 17.35 3.69
CA ARG A 14 4.95 16.94 5.09
C ARG A 14 4.87 18.13 6.03
N SER A 15 5.71 19.17 5.81
CA SER A 15 5.73 20.34 6.68
C SER A 15 4.42 21.15 6.62
N ALA A 16 3.82 21.30 5.44
CA ALA A 16 2.55 21.99 5.28
C ALA A 16 1.41 21.24 6.00
N LEU A 17 1.33 19.92 5.82
CA LEU A 17 0.32 19.10 6.48
C LEU A 17 0.50 19.09 8.01
N ALA A 18 1.74 18.97 8.50
CA ALA A 18 2.03 19.07 9.93
C ALA A 18 1.59 20.43 10.51
N ALA A 19 1.87 21.53 9.80
CA ALA A 19 1.45 22.88 10.23
C ALA A 19 -0.07 23.00 10.31
N LEU A 20 -0.80 22.48 9.33
CA LEU A 20 -2.26 22.49 9.30
C LEU A 20 -2.86 21.62 10.42
N LEU A 21 -2.34 20.43 10.65
CA LEU A 21 -2.82 19.54 11.71
C LEU A 21 -2.55 20.13 13.11
N ARG A 22 -1.47 20.89 13.29
CA ARG A 22 -1.19 21.60 14.56
C ARG A 22 -2.15 22.75 14.87
N LEU A 23 -2.97 23.19 13.91
CA LEU A 23 -4.04 24.16 14.16
C LEU A 23 -5.25 23.51 14.85
N GLU A 24 -5.36 22.20 14.79
CA GLU A 24 -6.44 21.45 15.42
C GLU A 24 -6.17 21.30 16.94
N ALA A 25 -7.09 21.78 17.77
CA ALA A 25 -6.88 21.83 19.22
C ALA A 25 -6.73 20.48 19.92
N ASP A 26 -7.15 19.40 19.26
CA ASP A 26 -7.16 18.03 19.79
C ASP A 26 -6.14 17.08 19.12
N ILE A 27 -5.34 17.60 18.17
CA ILE A 27 -4.31 16.84 17.46
C ILE A 27 -2.91 17.38 17.85
N ASP A 28 -2.00 16.45 18.15
CA ASP A 28 -0.59 16.74 18.44
C ASP A 28 0.31 15.98 17.46
N VAL A 29 1.00 16.71 16.58
CA VAL A 29 1.97 16.10 15.65
C VAL A 29 3.29 15.87 16.38
N VAL A 30 3.48 14.64 16.87
CA VAL A 30 4.61 14.26 17.72
C VAL A 30 5.89 13.94 16.95
N ALA A 31 5.78 13.63 15.65
CA ALA A 31 6.94 13.41 14.78
C ALA A 31 6.59 13.69 13.31
N GLU A 32 7.60 14.15 12.59
CA GLU A 32 7.64 14.25 11.13
C GLU A 32 8.82 13.41 10.64
N CYS A 33 8.58 12.44 9.76
CA CYS A 33 9.56 11.49 9.27
C CYS A 33 9.66 11.60 7.74
N ALA A 34 10.87 11.48 7.19
CA ALA A 34 11.12 11.60 5.76
C ALA A 34 11.08 10.25 5.02
N ASP A 35 11.09 9.15 5.74
CA ASP A 35 11.07 7.79 5.17
C ASP A 35 10.45 6.79 6.14
N GLY A 36 10.26 5.55 5.64
CA GLY A 36 9.59 4.51 6.39
C GLY A 36 10.40 3.93 7.55
N GLU A 37 11.73 3.90 7.47
CA GLU A 37 12.58 3.39 8.57
C GLU A 37 12.59 4.40 9.73
N GLU A 38 12.70 5.70 9.42
CA GLU A 38 12.56 6.77 10.42
C GLU A 38 11.19 6.70 11.10
N ALA A 39 10.11 6.49 10.32
CA ALA A 39 8.76 6.35 10.84
C ALA A 39 8.62 5.18 11.83
N VAL A 40 9.18 4.00 11.50
CA VAL A 40 9.16 2.84 12.39
C VAL A 40 9.92 3.12 13.69
N ALA A 41 11.13 3.72 13.59
CA ALA A 41 11.95 4.04 14.76
C ALA A 41 11.28 5.08 15.66
N ALA A 42 10.71 6.14 15.08
CA ALA A 42 10.00 7.18 15.81
C ALA A 42 8.72 6.65 16.47
N ALA A 43 7.93 5.84 15.76
CA ALA A 43 6.71 5.25 16.29
C ALA A 43 6.98 4.33 17.49
N ALA A 44 8.02 3.49 17.43
CA ALA A 44 8.41 2.62 18.53
C ALA A 44 8.82 3.39 19.81
N ARG A 45 9.38 4.60 19.65
CA ARG A 45 9.79 5.45 20.77
C ARG A 45 8.66 6.30 21.33
N LEU A 46 7.80 6.81 20.43
CA LEU A 46 6.81 7.82 20.76
C LEU A 46 5.41 7.24 21.00
N GLU A 47 5.17 6.02 20.56
CA GLU A 47 3.86 5.33 20.67
C GLU A 47 2.68 6.25 20.26
N PRO A 48 2.63 6.74 19.00
CA PRO A 48 1.56 7.61 18.53
C PRO A 48 0.23 6.84 18.47
N ASP A 49 -0.89 7.56 18.67
CA ASP A 49 -2.22 6.99 18.50
C ASP A 49 -2.52 6.66 17.04
N VAL A 50 -2.05 7.55 16.13
CA VAL A 50 -2.24 7.42 14.68
C VAL A 50 -0.93 7.72 13.95
N CYS A 51 -0.58 6.87 12.96
CA CYS A 51 0.46 7.14 12.00
C CYS A 51 -0.16 7.48 10.64
N LEU A 52 0.10 8.68 10.13
CA LEU A 52 -0.16 9.06 8.73
C LEU A 52 1.06 8.69 7.90
N LEU A 53 0.87 7.82 6.92
CA LEU A 53 1.96 7.24 6.15
C LEU A 53 1.73 7.49 4.66
N ASP A 54 2.64 8.19 4.01
CA ASP A 54 2.64 8.19 2.55
C ASP A 54 2.86 6.78 2.03
N LEU A 55 2.13 6.43 0.97
CA LEU A 55 2.30 5.14 0.31
C LEU A 55 3.68 5.01 -0.33
N GLU A 56 4.14 6.05 -1.02
CA GLU A 56 5.34 6.02 -1.87
C GLU A 56 6.53 6.67 -1.14
N MET A 57 7.21 5.92 -0.27
CA MET A 57 8.41 6.36 0.42
C MET A 57 9.63 5.51 0.05
N PRO A 58 10.85 6.08 0.09
CA PRO A 58 12.07 5.32 -0.11
C PRO A 58 12.25 4.20 0.93
N GLY A 59 12.76 3.05 0.50
CA GLY A 59 13.02 1.90 1.36
C GLY A 59 11.74 1.14 1.72
N LEU A 60 11.03 1.56 2.76
CA LEU A 60 9.75 0.98 3.17
C LEU A 60 8.58 1.83 2.71
N ASP A 61 7.67 1.24 1.95
CA ASP A 61 6.40 1.88 1.62
C ASP A 61 5.47 1.98 2.85
N GLY A 62 4.47 2.86 2.79
CA GLY A 62 3.56 3.09 3.91
C GLY A 62 2.80 1.86 4.37
N VAL A 63 2.52 0.89 3.47
CA VAL A 63 1.88 -0.39 3.84
C VAL A 63 2.84 -1.29 4.59
N GLN A 64 4.12 -1.34 4.17
CA GLN A 64 5.16 -2.11 4.87
C GLN A 64 5.45 -1.53 6.26
N VAL A 65 5.45 -0.19 6.40
CA VAL A 65 5.54 0.48 7.71
C VAL A 65 4.36 0.07 8.58
N ALA A 66 3.13 0.18 8.08
CA ALA A 66 1.93 -0.21 8.83
C ALA A 66 1.98 -1.68 9.27
N GLU A 67 2.43 -2.59 8.40
CA GLU A 67 2.58 -4.01 8.73
C GLU A 67 3.58 -4.24 9.87
N ARG A 68 4.71 -3.53 9.87
CA ARG A 68 5.69 -3.62 10.97
C ARG A 68 5.12 -3.08 12.28
N LEU A 69 4.48 -1.91 12.24
CA LEU A 69 3.93 -1.26 13.43
C LEU A 69 2.79 -2.07 14.05
N ASN A 70 1.87 -2.60 13.26
CA ASN A 70 0.76 -3.42 13.74
C ASN A 70 1.19 -4.70 14.48
N ARG A 71 2.45 -5.14 14.31
CA ARG A 71 3.01 -6.30 15.02
C ARG A 71 3.69 -5.93 16.33
N THR A 72 4.04 -4.66 16.52
CA THR A 72 4.95 -4.23 17.59
C THR A 72 4.32 -3.25 18.58
N ILE A 73 3.41 -2.40 18.15
CA ILE A 73 2.80 -1.36 18.99
C ILE A 73 1.30 -1.23 18.71
N ALA A 74 0.58 -0.69 19.69
CA ALA A 74 -0.87 -0.41 19.55
C ALA A 74 -1.11 0.97 18.92
N THR A 75 -0.81 1.11 17.62
CA THR A 75 -1.08 2.32 16.83
C THR A 75 -2.05 2.02 15.71
N ARG A 76 -2.67 3.03 15.14
CA ARG A 76 -3.52 2.92 13.95
C ARG A 76 -2.87 3.61 12.78
N CYS A 77 -2.78 2.92 11.64
CA CYS A 77 -2.14 3.45 10.45
C CYS A 77 -3.18 3.91 9.43
N ILE A 78 -2.99 5.13 8.94
CA ILE A 78 -3.70 5.70 7.78
C ILE A 78 -2.68 5.84 6.66
N VAL A 79 -2.94 5.19 5.54
CA VAL A 79 -2.13 5.37 4.32
C VAL A 79 -2.72 6.50 3.50
N VAL A 80 -1.86 7.44 3.11
CA VAL A 80 -2.20 8.56 2.24
C VAL A 80 -1.50 8.38 0.90
N THR A 81 -2.19 8.60 -0.22
CA THR A 81 -1.60 8.34 -1.55
C THR A 81 -2.12 9.30 -2.61
N ARG A 82 -1.30 9.56 -3.63
CA ARG A 82 -1.76 10.26 -4.86
C ARG A 82 -2.48 9.31 -5.81
N HIS A 83 -2.11 8.04 -5.83
CA HIS A 83 -2.60 7.05 -6.78
C HIS A 83 -3.08 5.80 -6.03
N ALA A 84 -4.37 5.72 -5.84
CA ALA A 84 -4.99 4.57 -5.21
C ALA A 84 -5.20 3.46 -6.24
N ARG A 85 -4.28 2.50 -6.29
CA ARG A 85 -4.44 1.31 -7.13
C ARG A 85 -5.22 0.23 -6.35
N PRO A 86 -6.18 -0.47 -6.97
CA PRO A 86 -7.00 -1.49 -6.30
C PRO A 86 -6.20 -2.56 -5.55
N GLY A 87 -5.08 -3.01 -6.13
CA GLY A 87 -4.20 -3.98 -5.50
C GLY A 87 -3.52 -3.47 -4.24
N VAL A 88 -3.15 -2.19 -4.23
CA VAL A 88 -2.54 -1.54 -3.06
C VAL A 88 -3.55 -1.42 -1.94
N LEU A 89 -4.80 -1.03 -2.23
CA LEU A 89 -5.85 -1.00 -1.21
C LEU A 89 -6.08 -2.38 -0.58
N ARG A 90 -6.18 -3.45 -1.39
CA ARG A 90 -6.33 -4.83 -0.87
C ARG A 90 -5.17 -5.23 0.03
N ARG A 91 -3.92 -4.94 -0.38
CA ARG A 91 -2.72 -5.18 0.44
C ARG A 91 -2.76 -4.39 1.74
N ALA A 92 -3.11 -3.10 1.70
CA ALA A 92 -3.22 -2.24 2.88
C ALA A 92 -4.25 -2.78 3.89
N LEU A 93 -5.43 -3.16 3.40
CA LEU A 93 -6.48 -3.72 4.27
C LEU A 93 -6.08 -5.06 4.88
N ALA A 94 -5.40 -5.93 4.12
CA ALA A 94 -4.89 -7.21 4.60
C ALA A 94 -3.77 -7.02 5.65
N SER A 95 -2.97 -5.97 5.55
CA SER A 95 -1.92 -5.60 6.51
C SER A 95 -2.46 -4.88 7.76
N GLY A 96 -3.80 -4.71 7.88
CA GLY A 96 -4.42 -4.11 9.06
C GLY A 96 -4.43 -2.58 9.07
N VAL A 97 -4.20 -1.92 7.93
CA VAL A 97 -4.35 -0.47 7.79
C VAL A 97 -5.76 -0.06 8.17
N SER A 98 -5.87 0.98 9.01
CA SER A 98 -7.14 1.48 9.55
C SER A 98 -7.77 2.57 8.69
N GLY A 99 -6.96 3.28 7.88
CA GLY A 99 -7.42 4.33 6.98
C GLY A 99 -6.71 4.29 5.63
N PHE A 100 -7.43 4.59 4.54
CA PHE A 100 -6.85 4.74 3.21
C PHE A 100 -7.46 5.97 2.53
N VAL A 101 -6.64 6.99 2.21
CA VAL A 101 -7.09 8.35 1.88
C VAL A 101 -6.26 8.89 0.70
N PRO A 102 -6.87 9.56 -0.29
CA PRO A 102 -6.11 10.25 -1.33
C PRO A 102 -5.48 11.54 -0.79
N LYS A 103 -4.26 11.89 -1.24
CA LYS A 103 -3.57 13.17 -0.90
C LYS A 103 -4.33 14.42 -1.38
N SER A 104 -5.35 14.27 -2.20
CA SER A 104 -6.21 15.36 -2.66
C SER A 104 -7.23 15.83 -1.61
N ARG A 105 -7.44 15.09 -0.52
CA ARG A 105 -8.33 15.50 0.57
C ARG A 105 -7.75 16.69 1.33
N GLY A 106 -8.62 17.61 1.69
CA GLY A 106 -8.26 18.78 2.51
C GLY A 106 -7.81 18.40 3.91
N ALA A 107 -7.03 19.27 4.55
CA ALA A 107 -6.53 19.03 5.91
C ALA A 107 -7.65 18.87 6.94
N ASP A 108 -8.74 19.62 6.82
CA ASP A 108 -9.91 19.52 7.71
C ASP A 108 -10.60 18.15 7.62
N GLU A 109 -10.76 17.64 6.39
CA GLU A 109 -11.32 16.30 6.18
C GLU A 109 -10.37 15.23 6.74
N LEU A 110 -9.06 15.38 6.53
CA LEU A 110 -8.08 14.46 7.08
C LEU A 110 -8.07 14.47 8.61
N ALA A 111 -8.20 15.65 9.25
CA ALA A 111 -8.34 15.76 10.69
C ALA A 111 -9.59 15.00 11.21
N ALA A 112 -10.73 15.11 10.50
CA ALA A 112 -11.93 14.38 10.84
C ALA A 112 -11.74 12.86 10.69
N ILE A 113 -10.99 12.41 9.66
CA ILE A 113 -10.65 10.99 9.46
C ILE A 113 -9.73 10.50 10.57
N ILE A 114 -8.70 11.28 10.96
CA ILE A 114 -7.81 10.96 12.08
C ILE A 114 -8.62 10.72 13.36
N ARG A 115 -9.57 11.59 13.69
CA ARG A 115 -10.44 11.42 14.87
C ARG A 115 -11.24 10.13 14.84
N ARG A 116 -11.82 9.82 13.69
CA ARG A 116 -12.59 8.57 13.50
C ARG A 116 -11.71 7.34 13.65
N VAL A 117 -10.53 7.36 13.05
CA VAL A 117 -9.58 6.25 13.13
C VAL A 117 -9.03 6.12 14.55
N ALA A 118 -8.69 7.21 15.23
CA ALA A 118 -8.27 7.20 16.63
C ALA A 118 -9.33 6.59 17.56
N ALA A 119 -10.61 6.82 17.26
CA ALA A 119 -11.74 6.22 17.97
C ALA A 119 -11.99 4.73 17.63
N GLY A 120 -11.18 4.13 16.73
CA GLY A 120 -11.27 2.70 16.38
C GLY A 120 -12.07 2.39 15.11
N ALA A 121 -12.59 3.40 14.42
CA ALA A 121 -13.27 3.18 13.14
C ALA A 121 -12.26 2.87 12.02
N ARG A 122 -12.71 2.16 10.99
CA ARG A 122 -11.98 2.06 9.71
C ARG A 122 -12.52 3.10 8.73
N TYR A 123 -11.64 3.62 7.91
CA TYR A 123 -12.00 4.56 6.85
C TYR A 123 -11.32 4.21 5.54
N VAL A 124 -12.10 3.98 4.50
CA VAL A 124 -11.61 3.92 3.12
C VAL A 124 -12.34 5.01 2.35
N ASP A 125 -11.59 5.81 1.60
CA ASP A 125 -12.19 6.83 0.76
C ASP A 125 -13.18 6.19 -0.22
N PRO A 126 -14.42 6.71 -0.35
CA PRO A 126 -15.46 6.10 -1.17
C PRO A 126 -15.10 5.97 -2.65
N GLU A 127 -14.35 6.92 -3.22
CA GLU A 127 -13.91 6.86 -4.62
C GLU A 127 -12.90 5.73 -4.81
N ILE A 128 -11.93 5.62 -3.89
CA ILE A 128 -10.94 4.53 -3.89
C ILE A 128 -11.62 3.17 -3.71
N ALA A 129 -12.61 3.10 -2.83
CA ALA A 129 -13.37 1.87 -2.61
C ALA A 129 -14.19 1.48 -3.86
N ALA A 130 -14.84 2.46 -4.51
CA ALA A 130 -15.59 2.23 -5.74
C ALA A 130 -14.70 1.73 -6.87
N ASP A 131 -13.52 2.34 -7.06
CA ASP A 131 -12.53 1.92 -8.06
C ASP A 131 -12.05 0.49 -7.80
N ALA A 132 -11.78 0.16 -6.53
CA ALA A 132 -11.35 -1.19 -6.15
C ALA A 132 -12.43 -2.26 -6.34
N LEU A 133 -13.71 -1.89 -6.24
CA LEU A 133 -14.85 -2.78 -6.47
C LEU A 133 -15.21 -2.91 -7.95
N SER A 134 -14.96 -1.86 -8.75
CA SER A 134 -15.19 -1.87 -10.19
C SER A 134 -14.08 -2.58 -10.97
N ASP A 135 -12.97 -2.90 -10.28
CA ASP A 135 -11.81 -3.54 -10.92
C ASP A 135 -12.22 -4.93 -11.46
N GLU A 136 -12.08 -5.06 -12.77
CA GLU A 136 -12.43 -6.26 -13.51
C GLU A 136 -11.73 -7.49 -12.93
N ARG A 137 -12.43 -8.61 -12.90
CA ARG A 137 -11.82 -9.90 -12.59
C ARG A 137 -10.60 -10.09 -13.47
N SER A 138 -9.52 -10.60 -12.87
CA SER A 138 -8.30 -10.91 -13.64
C SER A 138 -8.66 -11.65 -14.94
N PRO A 139 -8.17 -11.22 -16.11
CA PRO A 139 -8.35 -11.99 -17.36
C PRO A 139 -7.50 -13.26 -17.35
N LEU A 140 -6.64 -13.42 -16.32
CA LEU A 140 -5.77 -14.56 -16.15
C LEU A 140 -6.46 -15.63 -15.31
N THR A 141 -6.21 -16.89 -15.67
CA THR A 141 -6.62 -18.05 -14.88
C THR A 141 -5.74 -18.19 -13.63
N ASP A 142 -6.21 -18.93 -12.62
CA ASP A 142 -5.43 -19.21 -11.41
C ASP A 142 -4.05 -19.76 -11.73
N ARG A 143 -3.95 -20.65 -12.74
CA ARG A 143 -2.67 -21.24 -13.15
C ARG A 143 -1.72 -20.23 -13.80
N GLU A 144 -2.25 -19.27 -14.55
CA GLU A 144 -1.48 -18.16 -15.11
C GLU A 144 -1.00 -17.20 -14.01
N LEU A 145 -1.84 -16.94 -13.02
CA LEU A 145 -1.46 -16.16 -11.83
C LEU A 145 -0.35 -16.86 -11.02
N ASP A 146 -0.42 -18.19 -10.85
CA ASP A 146 0.63 -18.97 -10.19
C ASP A 146 1.97 -18.87 -10.93
N VAL A 147 1.94 -18.89 -12.27
CA VAL A 147 3.15 -18.69 -13.08
C VAL A 147 3.75 -17.29 -12.89
N LEU A 148 2.93 -16.25 -12.82
CA LEU A 148 3.41 -14.89 -12.54
C LEU A 148 3.98 -14.78 -11.12
N ARG A 149 3.26 -15.28 -10.11
CA ARG A 149 3.74 -15.30 -8.71
C ARG A 149 5.10 -15.99 -8.59
N ALA A 150 5.25 -17.17 -9.21
CA ALA A 150 6.49 -17.93 -9.19
C ALA A 150 7.62 -17.27 -9.99
N GLY A 151 7.32 -16.33 -10.89
CA GLY A 151 8.30 -15.60 -11.70
C GLY A 151 8.54 -14.15 -11.26
N ARG A 152 7.95 -13.74 -10.12
CA ARG A 152 7.90 -12.37 -9.64
C ARG A 152 9.27 -11.73 -9.39
N ARG A 153 10.24 -12.52 -8.90
CA ARG A 153 11.60 -12.08 -8.54
C ARG A 153 12.64 -12.28 -9.63
N GLY A 154 12.21 -12.56 -10.88
CA GLY A 154 13.11 -12.75 -12.00
C GLY A 154 13.55 -14.19 -12.22
N GLU A 155 12.87 -15.17 -11.61
CA GLU A 155 13.15 -16.59 -11.76
C GLU A 155 13.15 -17.02 -13.24
N THR A 156 14.03 -17.95 -13.58
CA THR A 156 14.08 -18.53 -14.91
C THR A 156 12.88 -19.46 -15.16
N THR A 157 12.51 -19.69 -16.42
CA THR A 157 11.45 -20.63 -16.80
C THR A 157 11.64 -22.02 -16.17
N GLY A 158 12.90 -22.47 -16.04
CA GLY A 158 13.22 -23.74 -15.41
C GLY A 158 13.00 -23.76 -13.89
N GLN A 159 13.23 -22.63 -13.21
CA GLN A 159 12.95 -22.49 -11.78
C GLN A 159 11.43 -22.46 -11.52
N ILE A 160 10.69 -21.69 -12.32
CA ILE A 160 9.22 -21.65 -12.25
C ILE A 160 8.63 -23.05 -12.51
N ALA A 161 9.12 -23.74 -13.53
CA ALA A 161 8.67 -25.11 -13.87
C ALA A 161 8.86 -26.06 -12.69
N ARG A 162 10.00 -26.02 -12.02
CA ARG A 162 10.27 -26.83 -10.82
C ARG A 162 9.36 -26.45 -9.65
N ALA A 163 9.20 -25.15 -9.39
CA ALA A 163 8.37 -24.66 -8.28
C ALA A 163 6.89 -25.05 -8.42
N LEU A 164 6.39 -25.12 -9.67
CA LEU A 164 4.99 -25.41 -9.96
C LEU A 164 4.73 -26.87 -10.40
N ALA A 165 5.76 -27.72 -10.38
CA ALA A 165 5.71 -29.10 -10.90
C ALA A 165 5.19 -29.18 -12.35
N LEU A 166 5.70 -28.30 -13.24
CA LEU A 166 5.34 -28.21 -14.66
C LEU A 166 6.54 -28.53 -15.56
N ALA A 167 6.25 -28.88 -16.81
CA ALA A 167 7.28 -28.90 -17.84
C ALA A 167 7.68 -27.47 -18.26
N PRO A 168 8.97 -27.21 -18.57
CA PRO A 168 9.41 -25.88 -19.01
C PRO A 168 8.68 -25.36 -20.26
N GLY A 169 8.24 -26.25 -21.16
CA GLY A 169 7.40 -25.90 -22.30
C GLY A 169 6.04 -25.37 -21.92
N THR A 170 5.41 -25.99 -20.90
CA THR A 170 4.11 -25.56 -20.37
C THR A 170 4.21 -24.16 -19.76
N VAL A 171 5.27 -23.86 -19.02
CA VAL A 171 5.51 -22.53 -18.45
C VAL A 171 5.67 -21.48 -19.57
N ARG A 172 6.43 -21.79 -20.65
CA ARG A 172 6.56 -20.88 -21.80
C ARG A 172 5.20 -20.59 -22.46
N ASN A 173 4.36 -21.62 -22.62
CA ASN A 173 3.02 -21.45 -23.17
C ASN A 173 2.15 -20.55 -22.29
N HIS A 174 2.14 -20.77 -20.97
CA HIS A 174 1.42 -19.87 -20.04
C HIS A 174 1.92 -18.43 -20.15
N ILE A 175 3.24 -18.21 -20.14
CA ILE A 175 3.80 -16.87 -20.31
C ILE A 175 3.34 -16.23 -21.61
N SER A 176 3.37 -16.94 -22.75
CA SER A 176 2.91 -16.41 -24.04
C SER A 176 1.44 -16.01 -24.00
N VAL A 177 0.57 -16.82 -23.40
CA VAL A 177 -0.86 -16.51 -23.25
C VAL A 177 -1.06 -15.29 -22.33
N ILE A 178 -0.34 -15.22 -21.22
CA ILE A 178 -0.38 -14.07 -20.29
C ILE A 178 -0.01 -12.77 -21.02
N LEU A 179 1.10 -12.79 -21.77
CA LEU A 179 1.55 -11.61 -22.53
C LEU A 179 0.47 -11.14 -23.53
N GLY A 180 -0.16 -12.08 -24.22
CA GLY A 180 -1.27 -11.76 -25.13
C GLY A 180 -2.49 -11.20 -24.42
N LYS A 181 -2.92 -11.80 -23.29
CA LYS A 181 -4.08 -11.35 -22.51
C LYS A 181 -3.88 -9.95 -21.91
N LEU A 182 -2.65 -9.63 -21.47
CA LEU A 182 -2.32 -8.34 -20.85
C LEU A 182 -1.82 -7.29 -21.85
N SER A 183 -1.67 -7.67 -23.12
CA SER A 183 -1.15 -6.79 -24.20
C SER A 183 0.23 -6.19 -23.84
N VAL A 184 1.12 -6.99 -23.26
CA VAL A 184 2.48 -6.60 -22.88
C VAL A 184 3.54 -7.45 -23.58
N SER A 185 4.76 -6.93 -23.66
CA SER A 185 5.84 -7.57 -24.42
C SER A 185 6.76 -8.46 -23.57
N THR A 186 6.79 -8.27 -22.25
CA THR A 186 7.69 -8.98 -21.36
C THR A 186 6.98 -9.52 -20.12
N ARG A 187 7.52 -10.61 -19.56
CA ARG A 187 7.01 -11.18 -18.31
C ARG A 187 7.10 -10.18 -17.15
N GLN A 188 8.15 -9.36 -17.09
CA GLN A 188 8.28 -8.33 -16.05
C GLN A 188 7.17 -7.29 -16.15
N GLN A 189 6.83 -6.85 -17.36
CA GLN A 189 5.66 -5.97 -17.56
C GLN A 189 4.37 -6.65 -17.12
N ALA A 190 4.20 -7.95 -17.42
CA ALA A 190 3.02 -8.71 -16.98
C ALA A 190 2.94 -8.80 -15.44
N VAL A 191 4.07 -9.00 -14.76
CA VAL A 191 4.15 -9.00 -13.30
C VAL A 191 3.74 -7.63 -12.75
N LEU A 192 4.30 -6.53 -13.28
CA LEU A 192 3.95 -5.17 -12.85
C LEU A 192 2.46 -4.88 -13.00
N VAL A 193 1.87 -5.21 -14.15
CA VAL A 193 0.43 -5.03 -14.38
C VAL A 193 -0.38 -5.86 -13.38
N ALA A 194 0.00 -7.11 -13.13
CA ALA A 194 -0.72 -7.98 -12.20
C ALA A 194 -0.59 -7.52 -10.74
N GLU A 195 0.55 -6.95 -10.35
CA GLU A 195 0.75 -6.32 -9.03
C GLU A 195 -0.06 -5.03 -8.90
N GLU A 196 -0.02 -4.16 -9.91
CA GLU A 196 -0.79 -2.91 -9.94
C GLU A 196 -2.29 -3.15 -9.82
N ARG A 197 -2.78 -4.21 -10.47
CA ARG A 197 -4.18 -4.65 -10.40
C ARG A 197 -4.48 -5.50 -9.15
N GLY A 198 -3.45 -5.90 -8.38
CA GLY A 198 -3.58 -6.74 -7.18
C GLY A 198 -4.07 -8.15 -7.46
N TRP A 199 -3.73 -8.70 -8.61
CA TRP A 199 -4.01 -10.09 -8.95
C TRP A 199 -2.96 -11.06 -8.39
N ILE A 200 -1.75 -10.53 -8.09
CA ILE A 200 -0.66 -11.30 -7.48
C ILE A 200 0.01 -10.52 -6.35
#